data_c6058a5e25ffae5ad0b736357ac3346b
#
_entry.id   c6058a5e25ffae5ad0b736357ac3346b
#
_cell.length_a   1.000
_cell.length_b   1.000
_cell.length_c   1.000
_cell.angle_alpha   90.00
_cell.angle_beta   90.00
_cell.angle_gamma   90.00
#
_symmetry.space_group_name_H-M   'P 1'
#
loop_
_entity.id
_entity.type
_entity.pdbx_description
1 polymer ?
#
loop_
_entity_poly.entity_id
_entity_poly.type
_entity_poly.pdbx_seq_one_letter_code
_entity_poly.pdbx_strand_id
1 'polypeptide(L)'
;MALKHLKRKLLSLIFIALLTNISFAGETMTEVIPLFNRPASEVIPLISPLLEDTDRVIADGSNLIVKSAPERLGELIMLIDKLDAPLNNLIITVIQSRHATARELNAAARLNLKLPRNNQLKPGAGITGHYYQTNDQNSNESTQIIRTLEGNPAHISVGNSYPIQNVQIYNSGYGYGYPAVSTTTEFIDATTGFAVTPRLIEKNPGLETQQVILEVSPWSENVTTNGQIETRNAQSTIKINLGEWVELGGSVENSRSSTIGNRATLRQTNQNRVHILVKVDKAD
;
A
#
# COMPACT_ATOMS: atom_id res chain seq x y z
N MET A 1 -56.27 -30.87 -59.86
CA MET A 1 -55.04 -31.64 -59.52
C MET A 1 -53.81 -30.74 -59.32
N ALA A 2 -53.62 -29.67 -60.06
CA ALA A 2 -52.38 -28.77 -60.00
C ALA A 2 -52.19 -28.07 -58.62
N LEU A 3 -53.26 -27.69 -57.93
CA LEU A 3 -53.14 -26.94 -56.65
C LEU A 3 -52.60 -27.78 -55.48
N LYS A 4 -52.75 -29.07 -55.47
CA LYS A 4 -52.23 -30.01 -54.44
C LYS A 4 -50.72 -30.23 -54.65
N HIS A 5 -50.25 -30.23 -55.87
CA HIS A 5 -48.82 -30.40 -56.16
C HIS A 5 -48.04 -29.12 -55.87
N LEU A 6 -48.65 -27.94 -56.06
CA LEU A 6 -48.02 -26.66 -55.74
C LEU A 6 -47.84 -26.48 -54.22
N LYS A 7 -48.86 -26.83 -53.42
CA LYS A 7 -48.75 -26.82 -51.95
C LYS A 7 -47.72 -27.79 -51.39
N ARG A 8 -47.59 -28.97 -52.01
CA ARG A 8 -46.57 -29.96 -51.61
C ARG A 8 -45.14 -29.50 -51.92
N LYS A 9 -44.94 -28.85 -53.07
CA LYS A 9 -43.64 -28.28 -53.44
C LYS A 9 -43.27 -27.07 -52.56
N LEU A 10 -44.25 -26.23 -52.20
CA LEU A 10 -44.05 -25.10 -51.30
C LEU A 10 -43.69 -25.57 -49.88
N LEU A 11 -44.38 -26.62 -49.38
CA LEU A 11 -44.10 -27.22 -48.07
C LEU A 11 -42.73 -27.88 -48.02
N SER A 12 -42.29 -28.52 -49.11
CA SER A 12 -40.95 -29.11 -49.25
C SER A 12 -39.87 -28.05 -49.26
N LEU A 13 -40.12 -26.88 -49.89
CA LEU A 13 -39.19 -25.79 -49.98
C LEU A 13 -38.98 -25.10 -48.59
N ILE A 14 -40.09 -24.95 -47.86
CA ILE A 14 -40.08 -24.42 -46.48
C ILE A 14 -39.34 -25.39 -45.53
N PHE A 15 -39.53 -26.69 -45.72
CA PHE A 15 -38.86 -27.70 -44.90
C PHE A 15 -37.36 -27.76 -45.15
N ILE A 16 -36.88 -27.55 -46.42
CA ILE A 16 -35.48 -27.46 -46.77
C ILE A 16 -34.88 -26.18 -46.24
N ALA A 17 -35.59 -25.05 -46.24
CA ALA A 17 -35.13 -23.77 -45.65
C ALA A 17 -34.98 -23.80 -44.13
N LEU A 18 -35.74 -24.69 -43.43
CA LEU A 18 -35.60 -24.85 -41.96
C LEU A 18 -34.40 -25.71 -41.56
N LEU A 19 -33.84 -26.50 -42.46
CA LEU A 19 -32.69 -27.40 -42.20
C LEU A 19 -31.32 -26.73 -42.37
N THR A 20 -31.27 -25.46 -42.79
CA THR A 20 -30.01 -24.74 -43.00
C THR A 20 -29.56 -23.89 -41.82
N ASN A 21 -29.99 -24.19 -40.61
CA ASN A 21 -29.28 -23.69 -39.42
C ASN A 21 -28.01 -24.52 -39.26
N ILE A 22 -27.02 -24.31 -40.15
CA ILE A 22 -25.68 -24.77 -39.92
C ILE A 22 -25.14 -23.90 -38.79
N SER A 23 -25.23 -24.40 -37.55
CA SER A 23 -24.45 -23.90 -36.46
C SER A 23 -22.97 -24.05 -36.87
N PHE A 24 -22.38 -22.96 -37.27
CA PHE A 24 -20.91 -22.85 -37.27
C PHE A 24 -20.48 -22.98 -35.82
N ALA A 25 -20.24 -24.17 -35.35
CA ALA A 25 -19.44 -24.40 -34.16
C ALA A 25 -18.05 -23.94 -34.54
N GLY A 26 -17.72 -22.69 -34.16
CA GLY A 26 -16.41 -22.11 -34.43
C GLY A 26 -15.34 -23.06 -33.87
N GLU A 27 -14.37 -23.41 -34.69
CA GLU A 27 -13.23 -24.20 -34.26
C GLU A 27 -12.56 -23.48 -33.11
N THR A 28 -12.52 -24.09 -31.91
CA THR A 28 -11.83 -23.51 -30.76
C THR A 28 -10.47 -24.19 -30.57
N MET A 29 -9.44 -23.40 -30.35
CA MET A 29 -8.11 -23.86 -30.01
C MET A 29 -7.86 -23.70 -28.50
N THR A 30 -7.03 -24.58 -27.94
CA THR A 30 -6.60 -24.48 -26.55
C THR A 30 -5.09 -24.32 -26.55
N GLU A 31 -4.62 -23.31 -25.83
CA GLU A 31 -3.19 -23.01 -25.68
C GLU A 31 -2.83 -22.79 -24.22
N VAL A 32 -1.62 -23.19 -23.85
CA VAL A 32 -1.06 -22.98 -22.50
C VAL A 32 -0.05 -21.86 -22.58
N ILE A 33 -0.33 -20.76 -21.90
CA ILE A 33 0.48 -19.54 -21.87
C ILE A 33 1.22 -19.49 -20.55
N PRO A 34 2.56 -19.61 -20.54
CA PRO A 34 3.35 -19.46 -19.31
C PRO A 34 3.43 -17.97 -18.91
N LEU A 35 3.27 -17.69 -17.63
CA LEU A 35 3.45 -16.38 -17.03
C LEU A 35 4.76 -16.37 -16.24
N PHE A 36 5.52 -15.30 -16.36
CA PHE A 36 6.85 -15.18 -15.77
C PHE A 36 6.90 -14.20 -14.59
N ASN A 37 6.00 -13.22 -14.57
CA ASN A 37 6.06 -12.09 -13.66
C ASN A 37 4.88 -12.05 -12.67
N ARG A 38 3.73 -12.61 -13.05
CA ARG A 38 2.51 -12.60 -12.25
C ARG A 38 1.89 -13.98 -12.15
N PRO A 39 1.30 -14.36 -11.01
CA PRO A 39 0.51 -15.58 -10.92
C PRO A 39 -0.76 -15.47 -11.78
N ALA A 40 -1.20 -16.58 -12.35
CA ALA A 40 -2.38 -16.63 -13.22
C ALA A 40 -3.66 -16.11 -12.50
N SER A 41 -3.75 -16.28 -11.18
CA SER A 41 -4.85 -15.78 -10.36
C SER A 41 -5.00 -14.24 -10.36
N GLU A 42 -3.92 -13.50 -10.61
CA GLU A 42 -3.96 -12.04 -10.72
C GLU A 42 -4.31 -11.57 -12.14
N VAL A 43 -3.96 -12.36 -13.16
CA VAL A 43 -4.21 -12.01 -14.56
C VAL A 43 -5.65 -12.30 -14.96
N ILE A 44 -6.24 -13.39 -14.49
CA ILE A 44 -7.62 -13.79 -14.82
C ILE A 44 -8.66 -12.69 -14.56
N PRO A 45 -8.70 -12.01 -13.40
CA PRO A 45 -9.68 -10.95 -13.15
C PRO A 45 -9.56 -9.77 -14.12
N LEU A 46 -8.37 -9.52 -14.67
CA LEU A 46 -8.11 -8.44 -15.61
C LEU A 46 -8.61 -8.74 -17.00
N ILE A 47 -8.51 -10.02 -17.44
CA ILE A 47 -8.95 -10.44 -18.76
C ILE A 47 -10.40 -10.91 -18.79
N SER A 48 -10.97 -11.36 -17.67
CA SER A 48 -12.35 -11.88 -17.59
C SER A 48 -13.41 -10.98 -18.22
N PRO A 49 -13.38 -9.63 -18.05
CA PRO A 49 -14.35 -8.75 -18.69
C PRO A 49 -14.27 -8.68 -20.21
N LEU A 50 -13.14 -9.15 -20.77
CA LEU A 50 -12.85 -9.11 -22.21
C LEU A 50 -13.12 -10.46 -22.91
N LEU A 51 -13.46 -11.50 -22.12
CA LEU A 51 -13.75 -12.83 -22.65
C LEU A 51 -15.17 -12.86 -23.21
N GLU A 52 -15.33 -13.57 -24.33
CA GLU A 52 -16.61 -13.88 -24.91
C GLU A 52 -17.19 -15.18 -24.32
N ASP A 53 -18.47 -15.47 -24.60
CA ASP A 53 -19.16 -16.65 -24.09
C ASP A 53 -18.52 -17.98 -24.51
N THR A 54 -17.79 -17.97 -25.64
CA THR A 54 -17.06 -19.12 -26.19
C THR A 54 -15.69 -19.30 -25.59
N ASP A 55 -15.12 -18.25 -24.97
CA ASP A 55 -13.80 -18.27 -24.38
C ASP A 55 -13.81 -18.94 -23.01
N ARG A 56 -12.74 -19.65 -22.68
CA ARG A 56 -12.52 -20.25 -21.37
C ARG A 56 -11.07 -20.03 -20.97
N VAL A 57 -10.88 -19.56 -19.75
CA VAL A 57 -9.54 -19.35 -19.16
C VAL A 57 -9.50 -20.03 -17.79
N ILE A 58 -8.44 -20.80 -17.57
CA ILE A 58 -8.21 -21.54 -16.35
C ILE A 58 -6.79 -21.23 -15.87
N ALA A 59 -6.65 -20.97 -14.56
CA ALA A 59 -5.35 -20.82 -13.91
C ALA A 59 -4.78 -22.19 -13.52
N ASP A 60 -3.51 -22.40 -13.84
CA ASP A 60 -2.72 -23.52 -13.34
C ASP A 60 -1.35 -23.02 -12.87
N GLY A 61 -1.31 -22.57 -11.61
CA GLY A 61 -0.11 -21.97 -11.00
C GLY A 61 0.38 -20.75 -11.75
N SER A 62 1.49 -20.87 -12.45
CA SER A 62 2.08 -19.83 -13.31
C SER A 62 1.66 -19.94 -14.77
N ASN A 63 0.69 -20.80 -15.11
CA ASN A 63 0.23 -20.95 -16.48
C ASN A 63 -1.23 -20.53 -16.60
N LEU A 64 -1.58 -19.95 -17.77
CA LEU A 64 -2.95 -19.75 -18.19
C LEU A 64 -3.28 -20.74 -19.29
N ILE A 65 -4.33 -21.53 -19.10
CA ILE A 65 -4.89 -22.39 -20.14
C ILE A 65 -6.03 -21.61 -20.78
N VAL A 66 -5.84 -21.19 -22.02
CA VAL A 66 -6.81 -20.36 -22.76
C VAL A 66 -7.41 -21.22 -23.89
N LYS A 67 -8.73 -21.27 -23.93
CA LYS A 67 -9.50 -21.87 -25.03
C LYS A 67 -10.33 -20.78 -25.66
N SER A 68 -10.12 -20.53 -26.96
CA SER A 68 -10.80 -19.46 -27.70
C SER A 68 -10.82 -19.79 -29.21
N ALA A 69 -11.51 -18.98 -29.99
CA ALA A 69 -11.42 -19.04 -31.47
C ALA A 69 -10.01 -18.64 -31.92
N PRO A 70 -9.46 -19.23 -33.03
CA PRO A 70 -8.08 -18.99 -33.46
C PRO A 70 -7.73 -17.51 -33.67
N GLU A 71 -8.67 -16.73 -34.19
CA GLU A 71 -8.49 -15.30 -34.47
C GLU A 71 -8.34 -14.50 -33.15
N ARG A 72 -9.16 -14.82 -32.16
CA ARG A 72 -9.15 -14.15 -30.84
C ARG A 72 -8.01 -14.60 -29.94
N LEU A 73 -7.59 -15.87 -30.11
CA LEU A 73 -6.50 -16.42 -29.30
C LEU A 73 -5.22 -15.59 -29.44
N GLY A 74 -4.91 -15.14 -30.66
CA GLY A 74 -3.77 -14.25 -30.92
C GLY A 74 -3.86 -12.90 -30.19
N GLU A 75 -5.06 -12.31 -30.14
CA GLU A 75 -5.30 -11.05 -29.40
C GLU A 75 -5.17 -11.24 -27.88
N LEU A 76 -5.72 -12.35 -27.36
CA LEU A 76 -5.63 -12.68 -25.95
C LEU A 76 -4.18 -12.93 -25.51
N ILE A 77 -3.40 -13.63 -26.33
CA ILE A 77 -1.96 -13.86 -26.07
C ILE A 77 -1.21 -12.53 -25.99
N MET A 78 -1.41 -11.62 -26.95
CA MET A 78 -0.76 -10.31 -26.95
C MET A 78 -1.18 -9.46 -25.74
N LEU A 79 -2.43 -9.57 -25.31
CA LEU A 79 -2.91 -8.87 -24.11
C LEU A 79 -2.29 -9.45 -22.85
N ILE A 80 -2.27 -10.78 -22.72
CA ILE A 80 -1.68 -11.49 -21.58
C ILE A 80 -0.20 -11.16 -21.45
N ASP A 81 0.55 -11.15 -22.56
CA ASP A 81 1.97 -10.79 -22.58
C ASP A 81 2.20 -9.36 -22.05
N LYS A 82 1.34 -8.42 -22.42
CA LYS A 82 1.40 -7.05 -21.86
C LYS A 82 1.05 -6.97 -20.37
N LEU A 83 0.14 -7.82 -19.90
CA LEU A 83 -0.25 -7.86 -18.50
C LEU A 83 0.78 -8.57 -17.62
N ASP A 84 1.55 -9.50 -18.19
CA ASP A 84 2.66 -10.20 -17.50
C ASP A 84 3.95 -9.35 -17.44
N ALA A 85 3.83 -8.04 -17.36
CA ALA A 85 4.98 -7.17 -17.21
C ALA A 85 5.67 -7.35 -15.83
N PRO A 86 7.02 -7.25 -15.77
CA PRO A 86 7.76 -7.37 -14.52
C PRO A 86 7.37 -6.25 -13.54
N LEU A 87 7.05 -6.65 -12.30
CA LEU A 87 6.75 -5.73 -11.23
C LEU A 87 8.02 -5.19 -10.60
N ASN A 88 8.02 -3.90 -10.27
CA ASN A 88 9.16 -3.27 -9.62
C ASN A 88 9.11 -3.49 -8.10
N ASN A 89 10.26 -3.84 -7.50
CA ASN A 89 10.44 -3.78 -6.07
C ASN A 89 10.64 -2.33 -5.63
N LEU A 90 9.90 -1.91 -4.62
CA LEU A 90 9.95 -0.55 -4.10
C LEU A 90 10.34 -0.58 -2.62
N ILE A 91 11.12 0.41 -2.21
CA ILE A 91 11.49 0.68 -0.84
C ILE A 91 10.76 1.94 -0.41
N ILE A 92 9.92 1.82 0.60
CA ILE A 92 9.17 2.94 1.15
C ILE A 92 9.77 3.27 2.52
N THR A 93 10.18 4.52 2.68
CA THR A 93 10.69 5.06 3.95
C THR A 93 9.73 6.11 4.47
N VAL A 94 9.26 5.94 5.70
CA VAL A 94 8.43 6.91 6.41
C VAL A 94 9.19 7.41 7.63
N ILE A 95 9.22 8.73 7.79
CA ILE A 95 9.84 9.40 8.94
C ILE A 95 8.79 10.26 9.62
N GLN A 96 8.69 10.10 10.93
CA GLN A 96 7.96 11.01 11.79
C GLN A 96 9.00 11.80 12.60
N SER A 97 9.16 13.09 12.31
CA SER A 97 10.19 13.93 12.91
C SER A 97 9.63 15.27 13.36
N ARG A 98 10.22 15.82 14.42
CA ARG A 98 9.95 17.19 14.91
C ARG A 98 10.86 18.22 14.27
N HIS A 99 11.96 17.80 13.70
CA HIS A 99 13.06 18.68 13.25
C HIS A 99 13.29 18.61 11.74
N ALA A 100 13.20 17.42 11.14
CA ALA A 100 13.47 17.23 9.72
C ALA A 100 12.31 17.71 8.84
N THR A 101 12.67 18.39 7.74
CA THR A 101 11.71 18.78 6.70
C THR A 101 12.05 18.10 5.37
N ALA A 102 11.06 17.91 4.49
CA ALA A 102 11.30 17.35 3.16
C ALA A 102 12.32 18.16 2.34
N ARG A 103 12.32 19.48 2.51
CA ARG A 103 13.26 20.38 1.82
C ARG A 103 14.72 20.13 2.23
N GLU A 104 14.98 20.00 3.52
CA GLU A 104 16.33 19.74 4.06
C GLU A 104 16.83 18.38 3.62
N LEU A 105 15.99 17.34 3.68
CA LEU A 105 16.35 15.99 3.25
C LEU A 105 16.67 15.93 1.75
N ASN A 106 15.85 16.57 0.92
CA ASN A 106 16.11 16.66 -0.52
C ASN A 106 17.35 17.47 -0.84
N ALA A 107 17.63 18.55 -0.10
CA ALA A 107 18.85 19.35 -0.27
C ALA A 107 20.09 18.53 0.09
N ALA A 108 20.07 17.78 1.19
CA ALA A 108 21.15 16.89 1.61
C ALA A 108 21.41 15.79 0.57
N ALA A 109 20.35 15.16 0.05
CA ALA A 109 20.47 14.15 -1.00
C ALA A 109 21.14 14.68 -2.27
N ARG A 110 20.79 15.90 -2.71
CA ARG A 110 21.39 16.57 -3.89
C ARG A 110 22.87 16.93 -3.66
N LEU A 111 23.25 17.34 -2.45
CA LEU A 111 24.63 17.66 -2.12
C LEU A 111 25.51 16.41 -2.18
N ASN A 112 25.02 15.27 -1.71
CA ASN A 112 25.74 14.00 -1.75
C ASN A 112 26.00 13.47 -3.16
N LEU A 113 25.10 13.73 -4.10
CA LEU A 113 25.28 13.37 -5.51
C LEU A 113 26.33 14.22 -6.21
N LYS A 114 26.65 15.42 -5.68
CA LYS A 114 27.59 16.37 -6.27
C LYS A 114 29.02 16.27 -5.73
N LEU A 115 29.23 15.54 -4.61
CA LEU A 115 30.56 15.35 -4.09
C LEU A 115 31.31 14.33 -4.94
N PRO A 116 32.53 14.68 -5.48
CA PRO A 116 33.34 13.72 -6.21
C PRO A 116 33.71 12.57 -5.26
N ARG A 117 33.50 11.35 -5.74
CA ARG A 117 33.80 10.09 -5.04
C ARG A 117 35.30 9.94 -4.88
N ASN A 118 35.90 10.70 -3.94
CA ASN A 118 37.31 10.55 -3.64
C ASN A 118 37.50 9.27 -2.79
N ASN A 119 38.39 8.42 -3.21
CA ASN A 119 38.60 7.00 -2.93
C ASN A 119 38.90 6.60 -1.47
N GLN A 120 38.50 7.37 -0.45
CA GLN A 120 38.81 7.09 0.95
C GLN A 120 37.59 6.95 1.91
N LEU A 121 36.37 6.99 1.40
CA LEU A 121 35.20 6.66 2.22
C LEU A 121 34.82 5.20 1.95
N LYS A 122 34.86 4.39 3.00
CA LYS A 122 34.50 2.97 2.96
C LYS A 122 33.14 2.79 2.28
N PRO A 123 32.99 1.84 1.33
CA PRO A 123 31.69 1.53 0.73
C PRO A 123 30.79 0.96 1.83
N GLY A 124 29.71 1.67 2.17
CA GLY A 124 28.75 1.27 3.20
C GLY A 124 28.23 2.38 4.10
N ALA A 125 28.86 3.54 4.14
CA ALA A 125 28.32 4.70 4.84
C ALA A 125 27.36 5.47 3.94
N GLY A 126 26.18 4.89 3.67
CA GLY A 126 25.07 5.65 3.14
C GLY A 126 24.67 6.72 4.16
N ILE A 127 24.68 7.99 3.73
CA ILE A 127 24.39 9.16 4.57
C ILE A 127 22.98 9.11 5.18
N THR A 128 22.13 8.21 4.77
CA THR A 128 20.85 7.91 5.41
C THR A 128 20.97 7.53 6.88
N GLY A 129 22.10 6.96 7.33
CA GLY A 129 22.28 6.53 8.72
C GLY A 129 22.79 7.62 9.68
N HIS A 130 23.46 8.66 9.18
CA HIS A 130 24.10 9.66 10.06
C HIS A 130 23.26 10.91 10.33
N TYR A 131 22.27 11.22 9.49
CA TYR A 131 21.46 12.41 9.70
C TYR A 131 20.42 12.25 10.83
N TYR A 132 20.15 11.01 11.25
CA TYR A 132 19.13 10.70 12.27
C TYR A 132 19.67 10.29 13.62
N GLN A 133 20.99 10.28 13.76
CA GLN A 133 21.63 10.01 15.04
C GLN A 133 21.96 11.33 15.75
N THR A 134 20.93 12.14 15.99
CA THR A 134 21.01 13.15 17.05
C THR A 134 20.91 12.42 18.37
N ASN A 135 21.92 12.58 19.19
CA ASN A 135 22.11 11.98 20.52
C ASN A 135 21.14 12.57 21.57
N ASP A 136 19.96 13.02 21.16
CA ASP A 136 18.92 13.48 22.06
C ASP A 136 18.04 12.29 22.45
N GLN A 137 18.27 11.80 23.66
CA GLN A 137 17.52 10.72 24.32
C GLN A 137 16.02 11.02 24.47
N ASN A 138 15.53 12.14 23.97
CA ASN A 138 14.15 12.62 24.07
C ASN A 138 13.47 12.89 22.72
N SER A 139 14.12 12.52 21.59
CA SER A 139 13.52 12.70 20.27
C SER A 139 12.65 11.48 19.92
N ASN A 140 11.33 11.64 20.00
CA ASN A 140 10.35 10.70 19.45
C ASN A 140 10.40 10.71 17.90
N GLU A 141 11.61 10.52 17.32
CA GLU A 141 11.82 10.36 15.90
C GLU A 141 11.72 8.89 15.54
N SER A 142 10.85 8.56 14.62
CA SER A 142 10.65 7.20 14.15
C SER A 142 10.93 7.15 12.66
N THR A 143 11.86 6.28 12.27
CA THR A 143 12.13 5.95 10.86
C THR A 143 11.79 4.50 10.63
N GLN A 144 10.93 4.25 9.65
CA GLN A 144 10.48 2.91 9.30
C GLN A 144 10.67 2.70 7.81
N ILE A 145 11.12 1.50 7.44
CA ILE A 145 11.42 1.14 6.06
C ILE A 145 10.76 -0.21 5.77
N ILE A 146 10.04 -0.29 4.66
CA ILE A 146 9.45 -1.53 4.17
C ILE A 146 9.73 -1.70 2.68
N ARG A 147 9.78 -2.95 2.23
CA ARG A 147 9.90 -3.30 0.82
C ARG A 147 8.62 -4.00 0.37
N THR A 148 8.14 -3.64 -0.81
CA THR A 148 6.99 -4.30 -1.44
C THR A 148 7.09 -4.22 -2.96
N LEU A 149 6.34 -5.09 -3.64
CA LEU A 149 6.11 -4.99 -5.08
C LEU A 149 5.12 -3.86 -5.38
N GLU A 150 5.27 -3.22 -6.51
CA GLU A 150 4.29 -2.24 -6.98
C GLU A 150 2.89 -2.84 -7.05
N GLY A 151 1.90 -2.07 -6.64
CA GLY A 151 0.50 -2.50 -6.58
C GLY A 151 0.13 -3.33 -5.35
N ASN A 152 1.10 -3.85 -4.60
CA ASN A 152 0.83 -4.70 -3.45
C ASN A 152 0.85 -3.91 -2.14
N PRO A 153 -0.13 -4.15 -1.23
CA PRO A 153 -0.14 -3.54 0.07
C PRO A 153 0.97 -4.10 0.96
N ALA A 154 1.57 -3.24 1.77
CA ALA A 154 2.55 -3.61 2.78
C ALA A 154 2.23 -2.92 4.10
N HIS A 155 2.59 -3.55 5.21
CA HIS A 155 2.32 -3.08 6.55
C HIS A 155 3.49 -3.39 7.48
N ILE A 156 3.91 -2.40 8.24
CA ILE A 156 4.90 -2.55 9.30
C ILE A 156 4.36 -1.93 10.58
N SER A 157 4.51 -2.64 11.70
CA SER A 157 4.14 -2.18 13.05
C SER A 157 5.19 -2.63 14.04
N VAL A 158 5.62 -1.71 14.89
CA VAL A 158 6.58 -1.95 15.98
C VAL A 158 6.05 -1.26 17.22
N GLY A 159 6.08 -1.93 18.36
CA GLY A 159 5.57 -1.34 19.60
C GLY A 159 5.81 -2.20 20.83
N ASN A 160 5.23 -1.75 21.95
CA ASN A 160 5.31 -2.42 23.23
C ASN A 160 3.91 -2.55 23.82
N SER A 161 3.67 -3.67 24.52
CA SER A 161 2.45 -3.88 25.30
C SER A 161 2.65 -3.41 26.73
N TYR A 162 1.74 -2.59 27.22
CA TYR A 162 1.76 -2.04 28.58
C TYR A 162 0.65 -2.66 29.43
N PRO A 163 0.97 -3.26 30.59
CA PRO A 163 -0.03 -3.80 31.49
C PRO A 163 -0.77 -2.67 32.24
N ILE A 164 -2.08 -2.66 32.15
CA ILE A 164 -2.94 -1.78 32.95
C ILE A 164 -3.68 -2.62 33.99
N GLN A 165 -3.57 -2.24 35.23
CA GLN A 165 -4.26 -2.90 36.35
C GLN A 165 -5.58 -2.18 36.66
N ASN A 166 -6.69 -2.87 36.43
CA ASN A 166 -7.99 -2.43 36.86
C ASN A 166 -8.26 -3.02 38.24
N VAL A 167 -8.31 -2.17 39.26
CA VAL A 167 -8.62 -2.55 40.65
C VAL A 167 -10.08 -2.24 40.91
N GLN A 168 -10.89 -3.28 41.17
CA GLN A 168 -12.27 -3.14 41.59
C GLN A 168 -12.38 -3.48 43.08
N ILE A 169 -12.91 -2.56 43.87
CA ILE A 169 -13.14 -2.74 45.29
C ILE A 169 -14.64 -2.99 45.49
N TYR A 170 -14.97 -4.19 45.94
CA TYR A 170 -16.34 -4.57 46.27
C TYR A 170 -16.57 -4.33 47.77
N ASN A 171 -17.42 -3.38 48.09
CA ASN A 171 -17.84 -3.14 49.46
C ASN A 171 -19.07 -4.03 49.75
N SER A 172 -18.91 -5.04 50.59
CA SER A 172 -20.06 -5.86 51.05
C SER A 172 -20.90 -5.03 52.00
N GLY A 173 -22.04 -4.55 51.51
CA GLY A 173 -22.90 -3.54 52.15
C GLY A 173 -23.61 -3.94 53.43
N TYR A 174 -23.25 -5.00 54.15
CA TYR A 174 -23.81 -5.37 55.45
C TYR A 174 -22.72 -5.88 56.38
N GLY A 175 -22.33 -5.03 57.33
CA GLY A 175 -21.69 -5.34 58.62
C GLY A 175 -20.35 -6.09 58.55
N TYR A 176 -19.29 -5.48 59.09
CA TYR A 176 -17.97 -6.08 59.44
C TYR A 176 -17.23 -6.96 58.41
N GLY A 177 -17.56 -6.86 57.13
CA GLY A 177 -16.83 -7.55 56.04
C GLY A 177 -15.65 -6.72 55.55
N TYR A 178 -14.47 -7.34 55.39
CA TYR A 178 -13.34 -6.70 54.70
C TYR A 178 -13.71 -6.48 53.24
N PRO A 179 -13.35 -5.33 52.65
CA PRO A 179 -13.57 -5.10 51.22
C PRO A 179 -12.83 -6.15 50.40
N ALA A 180 -13.54 -6.79 49.50
CA ALA A 180 -12.91 -7.70 48.51
C ALA A 180 -12.31 -6.87 47.40
N VAL A 181 -11.05 -7.07 47.11
CA VAL A 181 -10.33 -6.40 46.03
C VAL A 181 -10.15 -7.41 44.89
N SER A 182 -10.65 -7.08 43.69
CA SER A 182 -10.38 -7.83 42.46
C SER A 182 -9.46 -7.00 41.59
N THR A 183 -8.36 -7.60 41.16
CA THR A 183 -7.40 -6.96 40.24
C THR A 183 -7.41 -7.73 38.93
N THR A 184 -7.72 -7.03 37.84
CA THR A 184 -7.63 -7.57 36.49
C THR A 184 -6.53 -6.81 35.74
N THR A 185 -5.61 -7.55 35.11
CA THR A 185 -4.57 -6.95 34.27
C THR A 185 -5.02 -7.03 32.82
N GLU A 186 -5.08 -5.90 32.15
CA GLU A 186 -5.33 -5.74 30.72
C GLU A 186 -4.07 -5.21 30.07
N PHE A 187 -3.74 -5.71 28.86
CA PHE A 187 -2.59 -5.23 28.10
C PHE A 187 -3.07 -4.30 26.99
N ILE A 188 -2.48 -3.12 26.92
CA ILE A 188 -2.72 -2.16 25.85
C ILE A 188 -1.44 -2.04 25.02
N ASP A 189 -1.56 -2.23 23.71
CA ASP A 189 -0.46 -2.10 22.77
C ASP A 189 -0.32 -0.65 22.35
N ALA A 190 0.89 -0.11 22.47
CA ALA A 190 1.26 1.18 21.90
C ALA A 190 2.22 0.92 20.74
N THR A 191 1.75 1.14 19.52
CA THR A 191 2.44 0.78 18.29
C THR A 191 2.71 1.99 17.42
N THR A 192 3.78 1.92 16.64
CA THR A 192 4.13 2.88 15.61
C THR A 192 4.37 2.13 14.31
N GLY A 193 3.78 2.62 13.21
CA GLY A 193 3.86 1.92 11.94
C GLY A 193 3.27 2.69 10.78
N PHE A 194 3.17 2.00 9.65
CA PHE A 194 2.41 2.47 8.51
C PHE A 194 1.95 1.31 7.63
N ALA A 195 0.82 1.51 6.98
CA ALA A 195 0.36 0.72 5.86
C ALA A 195 0.56 1.52 4.57
N VAL A 196 0.89 0.85 3.47
CA VAL A 196 1.20 1.51 2.21
C VAL A 196 0.86 0.63 1.01
N THR A 197 0.35 1.26 -0.06
CA THR A 197 0.18 0.63 -1.38
C THR A 197 0.78 1.55 -2.44
N PRO A 198 1.96 1.24 -2.97
CA PRO A 198 2.60 2.03 -4.02
C PRO A 198 2.17 1.55 -5.40
N ARG A 199 1.86 2.48 -6.33
CA ARG A 199 1.58 2.20 -7.74
C ARG A 199 2.45 3.06 -8.62
N LEU A 200 3.36 2.47 -9.38
CA LEU A 200 4.16 3.20 -10.34
C LEU A 200 3.31 3.72 -11.50
N ILE A 201 3.60 4.94 -11.92
CA ILE A 201 3.05 5.50 -13.13
C ILE A 201 4.06 5.26 -14.24
N GLU A 202 3.59 4.82 -15.39
CA GLU A 202 4.43 4.67 -16.56
C GLU A 202 5.20 5.95 -16.85
N LYS A 203 6.50 5.82 -17.14
CA LYS A 203 7.36 6.98 -17.29
C LYS A 203 6.90 7.82 -18.49
N ASN A 204 6.44 9.03 -18.20
CA ASN A 204 6.14 9.99 -19.24
C ASN A 204 7.45 10.44 -19.92
N PRO A 205 7.56 10.37 -21.25
CA PRO A 205 8.77 10.80 -21.99
C PRO A 205 9.22 12.24 -21.68
N GLY A 206 8.31 13.11 -21.22
CA GLY A 206 8.59 14.50 -20.85
C GLY A 206 9.07 14.70 -19.41
N LEU A 207 9.14 13.66 -18.58
CA LEU A 207 9.56 13.76 -17.19
C LEU A 207 10.92 13.07 -16.98
N GLU A 208 11.83 13.74 -16.28
CA GLU A 208 13.14 13.17 -15.94
C GLU A 208 13.01 11.99 -14.97
N THR A 209 12.06 12.07 -14.04
CA THR A 209 11.89 11.11 -12.95
C THR A 209 10.55 10.36 -13.08
N GLN A 210 10.57 9.05 -12.83
CA GLN A 210 9.36 8.25 -12.75
C GLN A 210 8.56 8.64 -11.50
N GLN A 211 7.23 8.63 -11.61
CA GLN A 211 6.32 8.99 -10.54
C GLN A 211 5.63 7.76 -9.95
N VAL A 212 5.24 7.88 -8.69
CA VAL A 212 4.48 6.86 -7.96
C VAL A 212 3.26 7.49 -7.31
N ILE A 213 2.11 6.83 -7.41
CA ILE A 213 0.95 7.10 -6.57
C ILE A 213 1.11 6.27 -5.32
N LEU A 214 1.02 6.89 -4.16
CA LEU A 214 1.21 6.28 -2.87
C LEU A 214 -0.03 6.47 -2.02
N GLU A 215 -0.69 5.38 -1.69
CA GLU A 215 -1.70 5.36 -0.63
C GLU A 215 -0.97 4.97 0.65
N VAL A 216 -0.95 5.86 1.65
CA VAL A 216 -0.17 5.65 2.87
C VAL A 216 -0.94 6.07 4.10
N SER A 217 -0.87 5.25 5.14
CA SER A 217 -1.55 5.45 6.42
C SER A 217 -0.57 5.20 7.57
N PRO A 218 0.25 6.20 7.95
CA PRO A 218 1.12 6.12 9.12
C PRO A 218 0.33 6.32 10.42
N TRP A 219 0.77 5.64 11.48
CA TRP A 219 0.29 5.85 12.85
C TRP A 219 1.44 5.82 13.85
N SER A 220 1.23 6.43 14.98
CA SER A 220 2.14 6.41 16.13
C SER A 220 1.37 6.54 17.41
N GLU A 221 1.59 5.61 18.32
CA GLU A 221 1.01 5.59 19.67
C GLU A 221 2.16 5.58 20.67
N ASN A 222 2.15 6.53 21.58
CA ASN A 222 3.15 6.66 22.64
C ASN A 222 2.49 6.74 24.01
N VAL A 223 3.00 5.97 24.95
CA VAL A 223 2.59 6.08 26.35
C VAL A 223 3.38 7.22 27.02
N THR A 224 2.65 8.21 27.50
CA THR A 224 3.23 9.33 28.26
C THR A 224 3.56 8.91 29.69
N THR A 225 4.38 9.70 30.37
CA THR A 225 4.73 9.49 31.80
C THR A 225 3.52 9.44 32.72
N ASN A 226 2.39 9.99 32.32
CA ASN A 226 1.13 9.98 33.07
C ASN A 226 0.26 8.76 32.74
N GLY A 227 0.74 7.80 31.95
CA GLY A 227 -0.02 6.62 31.55
C GLY A 227 -1.08 6.89 30.47
N GLN A 228 -1.10 8.07 29.86
CA GLN A 228 -1.96 8.39 28.73
C GLN A 228 -1.34 7.89 27.44
N ILE A 229 -2.16 7.42 26.50
CA ILE A 229 -1.72 7.04 25.17
C ILE A 229 -1.96 8.23 24.25
N GLU A 230 -0.86 8.78 23.72
CA GLU A 230 -0.89 9.80 22.68
C GLU A 230 -0.92 9.11 21.31
N THR A 231 -2.04 9.25 20.60
CA THR A 231 -2.24 8.64 19.28
C THR A 231 -2.15 9.70 18.19
N ARG A 232 -1.37 9.39 17.15
CA ARG A 232 -1.27 10.18 15.93
C ARG A 232 -1.48 9.26 14.75
N ASN A 233 -2.39 9.62 13.88
CA ASN A 233 -2.62 8.91 12.63
C ASN A 233 -2.85 9.90 11.49
N ALA A 234 -2.53 9.47 10.27
CA ALA A 234 -2.83 10.18 9.05
C ALA A 234 -3.16 9.17 7.96
N GLN A 235 -3.93 9.58 6.98
CA GLN A 235 -4.18 8.82 5.77
C GLN A 235 -4.13 9.77 4.59
N SER A 236 -3.38 9.39 3.56
CA SER A 236 -3.20 10.25 2.38
C SER A 236 -2.99 9.41 1.13
N THR A 237 -3.47 9.96 0.01
CA THR A 237 -3.13 9.47 -1.32
C THR A 237 -2.43 10.60 -2.06
N ILE A 238 -1.16 10.40 -2.37
CA ILE A 238 -0.31 11.42 -3.00
C ILE A 238 0.40 10.86 -4.21
N LYS A 239 0.80 11.78 -5.08
CA LYS A 239 1.65 11.50 -6.22
C LYS A 239 3.01 12.14 -5.99
N ILE A 240 4.07 11.35 -6.02
CA ILE A 240 5.44 11.77 -5.71
C ILE A 240 6.42 11.28 -6.79
N ASN A 241 7.58 11.92 -6.87
CA ASN A 241 8.68 11.44 -7.71
C ASN A 241 9.50 10.40 -6.95
N LEU A 242 9.98 9.38 -7.65
CA LEU A 242 10.91 8.40 -7.07
C LEU A 242 12.18 9.10 -6.57
N GLY A 243 12.66 8.70 -5.39
CA GLY A 243 13.86 9.23 -4.77
C GLY A 243 13.69 10.58 -4.07
N GLU A 244 12.51 11.19 -4.08
CA GLU A 244 12.24 12.49 -3.50
C GLU A 244 11.46 12.36 -2.18
N TRP A 245 11.89 13.13 -1.15
CA TRP A 245 11.16 13.26 0.09
C TRP A 245 9.99 14.20 -0.07
N VAL A 246 8.83 13.78 0.37
CA VAL A 246 7.62 14.59 0.37
C VAL A 246 7.00 14.56 1.77
N GLU A 247 6.47 15.71 2.18
CA GLU A 247 5.73 15.83 3.43
C GLU A 247 4.26 15.44 3.18
N LEU A 248 3.80 14.42 3.90
CA LEU A 248 2.39 14.00 3.87
C LEU A 248 1.49 14.97 4.62
N GLY A 249 2.04 15.56 5.69
CA GLY A 249 1.35 16.45 6.59
C GLY A 249 2.12 16.60 7.89
N GLY A 250 1.56 17.41 8.77
CA GLY A 250 2.13 17.64 10.09
C GLY A 250 1.09 18.20 11.03
N SER A 251 1.35 18.11 12.31
CA SER A 251 0.57 18.78 13.34
C SER A 251 1.39 19.83 14.07
N VAL A 252 0.77 20.94 14.41
CA VAL A 252 1.35 21.98 15.24
C VAL A 252 0.53 22.11 16.50
N GLU A 253 1.06 21.67 17.61
CA GLU A 253 0.44 21.84 18.90
C GLU A 253 1.12 22.97 19.65
N ASN A 254 0.35 24.00 20.00
CA ASN A 254 0.81 25.12 20.78
C ASN A 254 0.34 24.96 22.22
N SER A 255 1.20 24.55 23.11
CA SER A 255 0.93 24.50 24.54
C SER A 255 1.46 25.77 25.20
N ARG A 256 0.59 26.51 25.90
CA ARG A 256 0.95 27.68 26.69
C ARG A 256 0.82 27.30 28.15
N SER A 257 1.91 27.26 28.87
CA SER A 257 1.95 27.13 30.30
C SER A 257 2.29 28.48 30.95
N SER A 258 1.47 28.94 31.86
CA SER A 258 1.78 30.11 32.70
C SER A 258 1.86 29.67 34.17
N THR A 259 3.05 29.75 34.74
CA THR A 259 3.24 29.53 36.16
C THR A 259 3.35 30.90 36.85
N ILE A 260 2.43 31.22 37.71
CA ILE A 260 2.46 32.44 38.52
C ILE A 260 3.18 32.11 39.82
N GLY A 261 4.43 32.52 39.92
CA GLY A 261 5.17 32.49 41.16
C GLY A 261 5.19 33.87 41.82
N ASN A 262 5.45 33.94 43.15
CA ASN A 262 5.36 35.16 43.96
C ASN A 262 6.28 36.32 43.52
N ARG A 263 7.15 36.13 42.54
CA ARG A 263 8.10 37.16 42.02
C ARG A 263 8.30 37.21 40.52
N ALA A 264 7.80 36.26 39.73
CA ALA A 264 7.93 36.27 38.28
C ALA A 264 6.84 35.42 37.63
N THR A 265 6.30 35.91 36.52
CA THR A 265 5.41 35.14 35.64
C THR A 265 6.28 34.56 34.53
N LEU A 266 6.54 33.25 34.55
CA LEU A 266 7.19 32.54 33.45
C LEU A 266 6.10 32.15 32.45
N ARG A 267 6.15 32.69 31.27
CA ARG A 267 5.36 32.27 30.11
C ARG A 267 6.25 31.38 29.26
N GLN A 268 5.97 30.08 29.21
CA GLN A 268 6.61 29.14 28.31
C GLN A 268 5.64 28.79 27.22
N THR A 269 6.00 29.12 25.96
CA THR A 269 5.28 28.69 24.78
C THR A 269 6.08 27.55 24.17
N ASN A 270 5.52 26.36 24.23
CA ASN A 270 6.12 25.17 23.62
C ASN A 270 5.37 24.91 22.30
N GLN A 271 6.07 24.97 21.19
CA GLN A 271 5.54 24.58 19.89
C GLN A 271 6.01 23.16 19.59
N ASN A 272 5.09 22.21 19.67
CA ASN A 272 5.34 20.84 19.28
C ASN A 272 4.87 20.66 17.84
N ARG A 273 5.83 20.61 16.92
CA ARG A 273 5.56 20.42 15.49
C ARG A 273 6.03 19.04 15.09
N VAL A 274 5.19 18.26 14.44
CA VAL A 274 5.55 16.94 13.93
C VAL A 274 5.31 16.93 12.43
N HIS A 275 6.32 16.52 11.67
CA HIS A 275 6.28 16.32 10.22
C HIS A 275 6.25 14.84 9.92
N ILE A 276 5.37 14.41 9.04
CA ILE A 276 5.32 13.06 8.49
C ILE A 276 5.85 13.12 7.07
N LEU A 277 6.99 12.49 6.85
CA LEU A 277 7.73 12.52 5.60
C LEU A 277 7.76 11.13 4.98
N VAL A 278 7.65 11.05 3.67
CA VAL A 278 7.74 9.80 2.93
C VAL A 278 8.67 9.93 1.73
N LYS A 279 9.37 8.84 1.44
CA LYS A 279 10.17 8.67 0.23
C LYS A 279 9.94 7.28 -0.32
N VAL A 280 9.92 7.16 -1.65
CA VAL A 280 9.88 5.87 -2.36
C VAL A 280 11.09 5.78 -3.26
N ASP A 281 11.86 4.72 -3.08
CA ASP A 281 12.99 4.38 -3.92
C ASP A 281 12.69 3.07 -4.67
N LYS A 282 13.32 2.88 -5.84
CA LYS A 282 13.33 1.60 -6.52
C LYS A 282 14.40 0.72 -5.87
N ALA A 283 14.03 -0.52 -5.51
CA ALA A 283 15.01 -1.49 -5.06
C ALA A 283 15.72 -2.09 -6.26
N ASP A 284 17.04 -2.07 -6.25
CA ASP A 284 17.89 -2.73 -7.25
C ASP A 284 17.84 -4.26 -7.07
#